data_dc4293759a90f863945ddf139b722757
#
_entry.id   dc4293759a90f863945ddf139b722757
#
_cell.length_a   1.000
_cell.length_b   1.000
_cell.length_c   1.000
_cell.angle_alpha   90.00
_cell.angle_beta   90.00
_cell.angle_gamma   90.00
#
_symmetry.space_group_name_H-M   'P 1'
#
loop_
_entity.id
_entity.type
_entity.pdbx_description
1 polymer ?
#
loop_
_entity_poly.entity_id
_entity_poly.type
_entity_poly.pdbx_seq_one_letter_code
_entity_poly.pdbx_strand_id
1 'polypeptide(L)'
;VPCSLWHLNFGQTYSSLEFDKKQFLCPTCRTTRVQQVPYQAQGHRITKALLQYTRDLLAIGTYNLKQVAEITGLGKNTVKAIDLKRLEEMYTLDGKLIKPQRQAKCLSIDEFKLHRGHQDATHIIDIETGHILWIAHGKRKRVVYDFIEHVGLEWMDGVEAVASAMN
;
A
#
# COMPACT_ATOMS: atom_id res chain seq x y z
N VAL A 1 9.12 31.57 -3.70
CA VAL A 1 9.95 30.46 -3.20
C VAL A 1 10.11 29.46 -4.32
N PRO A 2 11.36 29.16 -4.76
CA PRO A 2 11.61 28.16 -5.81
C PRO A 2 11.01 26.81 -5.46
N CYS A 3 10.40 26.17 -6.42
CA CYS A 3 9.81 24.85 -6.29
C CYS A 3 10.09 24.02 -7.54
N SER A 4 10.53 22.78 -7.34
CA SER A 4 10.67 21.79 -8.40
C SER A 4 9.80 20.58 -8.05
N LEU A 5 9.03 20.12 -9.03
CA LEU A 5 8.19 18.91 -8.94
C LEU A 5 8.57 17.95 -10.05
N TRP A 6 8.87 16.71 -9.71
CA TRP A 6 9.00 15.64 -10.68
C TRP A 6 7.68 15.41 -11.41
N HIS A 7 7.76 15.22 -12.71
CA HIS A 7 6.62 15.02 -13.60
C HIS A 7 6.78 13.72 -14.39
N LEU A 8 5.77 13.37 -15.17
CA LEU A 8 5.82 12.23 -16.10
C LEU A 8 7.03 12.35 -17.02
N ASN A 9 7.69 11.23 -17.26
CA ASN A 9 8.83 11.17 -18.15
C ASN A 9 8.40 11.49 -19.59
N PHE A 10 9.27 12.15 -20.32
CA PHE A 10 9.12 12.35 -21.74
C PHE A 10 9.99 11.33 -22.47
N GLY A 11 9.38 10.24 -22.92
CA GLY A 11 10.12 9.07 -23.43
C GLY A 11 10.99 8.46 -22.32
N GLN A 12 12.30 8.39 -22.54
CA GLN A 12 13.27 7.89 -21.57
C GLN A 12 13.90 9.00 -20.71
N THR A 13 13.48 10.26 -20.89
CA THR A 13 14.04 11.41 -20.19
C THR A 13 13.15 11.78 -19.01
N TYR A 14 13.77 11.88 -17.83
CA TYR A 14 13.08 12.38 -16.63
C TYR A 14 12.78 13.86 -16.78
N SER A 15 11.60 14.29 -16.36
CA SER A 15 11.20 15.69 -16.45
C SER A 15 10.77 16.25 -15.10
N SER A 16 11.01 17.53 -14.90
CA SER A 16 10.57 18.30 -13.74
C SER A 16 9.91 19.59 -14.15
N LEU A 17 8.96 20.06 -13.34
CA LEU A 17 8.36 21.37 -13.46
C LEU A 17 9.01 22.30 -12.44
N GLU A 18 9.64 23.37 -12.94
CA GLU A 18 10.28 24.38 -12.11
C GLU A 18 9.48 25.68 -12.15
N PHE A 19 9.16 26.23 -11.00
CA PHE A 19 8.38 27.45 -10.86
C PHE A 19 8.53 28.06 -9.48
N ASP A 20 8.13 29.33 -9.34
CA ASP A 20 8.12 30.03 -8.07
C ASP A 20 6.74 29.98 -7.40
N LYS A 21 6.69 29.50 -6.15
CA LYS A 21 5.50 29.61 -5.28
C LYS A 21 5.45 31.00 -4.65
N LYS A 22 4.27 31.62 -4.68
CA LYS A 22 4.02 32.85 -3.96
C LYS A 22 3.90 32.58 -2.46
N GLN A 23 4.47 33.48 -1.69
CA GLN A 23 4.36 33.48 -0.23
C GLN A 23 3.58 34.72 0.20
N PHE A 24 2.62 34.52 1.08
CA PHE A 24 1.74 35.57 1.56
C PHE A 24 1.90 35.72 3.07
N LEU A 25 2.07 36.96 3.53
CA LEU A 25 2.04 37.29 4.95
C LEU A 25 0.65 37.83 5.28
N CYS A 26 -0.03 37.23 6.26
CA CYS A 26 -1.32 37.77 6.74
C CYS A 26 -1.04 39.01 7.58
N PRO A 27 -1.64 40.20 7.24
CA PRO A 27 -1.41 41.40 7.99
C PRO A 27 -2.05 41.38 9.39
N THR A 28 -3.08 40.57 9.59
CA THR A 28 -3.81 40.49 10.87
C THR A 28 -3.15 39.57 11.87
N CYS A 29 -2.83 38.31 11.48
CA CYS A 29 -2.26 37.31 12.40
C CYS A 29 -0.74 37.09 12.20
N ARG A 30 -0.12 37.79 11.24
CA ARG A 30 1.32 37.71 10.88
C ARG A 30 1.79 36.29 10.54
N THR A 31 0.85 35.37 10.21
CA THR A 31 1.22 34.04 9.75
C THR A 31 1.56 34.06 8.28
N THR A 32 2.60 33.31 7.92
CA THR A 32 3.01 33.15 6.53
C THR A 32 2.33 31.93 5.91
N ARG A 33 1.76 32.09 4.72
CA ARG A 33 1.16 31.02 3.92
C ARG A 33 1.86 30.92 2.58
N VAL A 34 2.16 29.72 2.13
CA VAL A 34 2.74 29.44 0.81
C VAL A 34 1.62 28.99 -0.12
N GLN A 35 1.66 29.46 -1.34
CA GLN A 35 0.73 29.08 -2.40
C GLN A 35 0.66 27.54 -2.54
N GLN A 36 -0.55 27.01 -2.51
CA GLN A 36 -0.80 25.62 -2.84
C GLN A 36 -0.77 25.43 -4.36
N VAL A 37 -0.21 24.31 -4.79
CA VAL A 37 -0.09 23.96 -6.21
C VAL A 37 -1.11 22.88 -6.51
N PRO A 38 -2.15 23.15 -7.32
CA PRO A 38 -3.26 22.23 -7.54
C PRO A 38 -2.86 20.87 -8.12
N TYR A 39 -1.78 20.85 -8.90
CA TYR A 39 -1.26 19.64 -9.56
C TYR A 39 -0.14 18.93 -8.76
N GLN A 40 0.26 19.44 -7.59
CA GLN A 40 1.19 18.76 -6.70
C GLN A 40 0.48 17.64 -5.94
N ALA A 41 1.11 16.48 -5.86
CA ALA A 41 0.67 15.39 -5.00
C ALA A 41 0.92 15.74 -3.52
N GLN A 42 -0.08 15.51 -2.68
CA GLN A 42 0.01 15.80 -1.25
C GLN A 42 1.13 14.99 -0.58
N GLY A 43 1.98 15.67 0.19
CA GLY A 43 3.10 15.03 0.90
C GLY A 43 4.31 14.67 0.03
N HIS A 44 4.27 14.95 -1.28
CA HIS A 44 5.34 14.60 -2.21
C HIS A 44 5.76 15.78 -3.10
N ARG A 45 7.02 15.75 -3.54
CA ARG A 45 7.54 16.69 -4.56
C ARG A 45 7.36 16.15 -5.98
N ILE A 46 6.19 15.62 -6.27
CA ILE A 46 5.82 15.07 -7.58
C ILE A 46 4.46 15.62 -7.99
N THR A 47 4.16 15.54 -9.27
CA THR A 47 2.83 15.89 -9.76
C THR A 47 1.82 14.77 -9.48
N LYS A 48 0.54 15.13 -9.42
CA LYS A 48 -0.56 14.15 -9.32
C LYS A 48 -0.55 13.14 -10.47
N ALA A 49 -0.14 13.59 -11.67
CA ALA A 49 -0.03 12.72 -12.83
C ALA A 49 1.05 11.65 -12.64
N LEU A 50 2.23 12.01 -12.14
CA LEU A 50 3.29 11.04 -11.85
C LEU A 50 2.91 10.11 -10.69
N LEU A 51 2.23 10.64 -9.66
CA LEU A 51 1.68 9.81 -8.57
C LEU A 51 0.73 8.76 -9.12
N GLN A 52 -0.24 9.16 -9.97
CA GLN A 52 -1.21 8.23 -10.54
C GLN A 52 -0.54 7.18 -11.43
N TYR A 53 0.37 7.58 -12.31
CA TYR A 53 1.14 6.66 -13.14
C TYR A 53 1.93 5.64 -12.31
N THR A 54 2.56 6.09 -11.20
CA THR A 54 3.25 5.19 -10.27
C THR A 54 2.30 4.18 -9.64
N ARG A 55 1.11 4.62 -9.23
CA ARG A 55 0.06 3.74 -8.68
C ARG A 55 -0.44 2.72 -9.70
N ASP A 56 -0.60 3.12 -10.95
CA ASP A 56 -1.05 2.24 -12.03
C ASP A 56 -0.02 1.15 -12.31
N LEU A 57 1.27 1.49 -12.37
CA LEU A 57 2.35 0.51 -12.50
C LEU A 57 2.38 -0.50 -11.33
N LEU A 58 2.19 -0.02 -10.11
CA LEU A 58 2.11 -0.88 -8.92
C LEU A 58 0.86 -1.78 -8.93
N ALA A 59 -0.26 -1.29 -9.48
CA ALA A 59 -1.50 -2.04 -9.57
C ALA A 59 -1.44 -3.20 -10.58
N ILE A 60 -0.57 -3.15 -11.58
CA ILE A 60 -0.34 -4.26 -12.54
C ILE A 60 0.16 -5.52 -11.80
N GLY A 61 0.92 -5.35 -10.69
CA GLY A 61 1.38 -6.46 -9.85
C GLY A 61 2.58 -7.24 -10.38
N THR A 62 3.04 -6.99 -11.61
CA THR A 62 4.21 -7.67 -12.21
C THR A 62 5.53 -6.96 -11.92
N TYR A 63 5.48 -5.66 -11.62
CA TYR A 63 6.67 -4.86 -11.33
C TYR A 63 6.98 -4.84 -9.83
N ASN A 64 8.23 -5.08 -9.47
CA ASN A 64 8.68 -4.85 -8.11
C ASN A 64 8.99 -3.35 -7.87
N LEU A 65 9.13 -2.95 -6.60
CA LEU A 65 9.37 -1.54 -6.22
C LEU A 65 10.61 -0.93 -6.89
N LYS A 66 11.65 -1.74 -7.16
CA LYS A 66 12.87 -1.26 -7.81
C LYS A 66 12.61 -0.94 -9.28
N GLN A 67 11.91 -1.82 -9.99
CA GLN A 67 11.55 -1.60 -11.40
C GLN A 67 10.64 -0.38 -11.55
N VAL A 68 9.64 -0.21 -10.67
CA VAL A 68 8.79 0.99 -10.70
C VAL A 68 9.62 2.26 -10.43
N ALA A 69 10.58 2.22 -9.51
CA ALA A 69 11.48 3.32 -9.25
C ALA A 69 12.34 3.69 -10.49
N GLU A 70 12.87 2.69 -11.20
CA GLU A 70 13.64 2.87 -12.45
C GLU A 70 12.77 3.44 -13.57
N ILE A 71 11.52 2.95 -13.74
CA ILE A 71 10.60 3.45 -14.77
C ILE A 71 10.19 4.89 -14.51
N THR A 72 9.89 5.23 -13.26
CA THR A 72 9.34 6.54 -12.89
C THR A 72 10.40 7.60 -12.58
N GLY A 73 11.65 7.18 -12.32
CA GLY A 73 12.72 8.05 -11.83
C GLY A 73 12.60 8.43 -10.36
N LEU A 74 11.66 7.82 -9.63
CA LEU A 74 11.44 8.10 -8.21
C LEU A 74 12.38 7.28 -7.33
N GLY A 75 12.70 7.80 -6.16
CA GLY A 75 13.44 7.02 -5.16
C GLY A 75 12.61 5.81 -4.67
N LYS A 76 13.24 4.66 -4.46
CA LYS A 76 12.61 3.43 -4.00
C LYS A 76 11.73 3.62 -2.74
N ASN A 77 12.19 4.47 -1.81
CA ASN A 77 11.42 4.76 -0.59
C ASN A 77 10.14 5.57 -0.89
N THR A 78 10.19 6.46 -1.88
CA THR A 78 9.00 7.19 -2.34
C THR A 78 8.00 6.24 -2.98
N VAL A 79 8.46 5.35 -3.86
CA VAL A 79 7.61 4.30 -4.47
C VAL A 79 6.98 3.42 -3.41
N LYS A 80 7.77 2.97 -2.41
CA LYS A 80 7.26 2.18 -1.27
C LYS A 80 6.19 2.93 -0.48
N ALA A 81 6.39 4.22 -0.20
CA ALA A 81 5.40 5.02 0.54
C ALA A 81 4.09 5.18 -0.26
N ILE A 82 4.19 5.36 -1.58
CA ILE A 82 3.03 5.41 -2.49
C ILE A 82 2.28 4.07 -2.48
N ASP A 83 3.02 2.95 -2.54
CA ASP A 83 2.41 1.62 -2.55
C ASP A 83 1.73 1.29 -1.23
N LEU A 84 2.38 1.58 -0.09
CA LEU A 84 1.77 1.38 1.23
C LEU A 84 0.46 2.16 1.36
N LYS A 85 0.44 3.42 0.94
CA LYS A 85 -0.79 4.23 0.97
C LYS A 85 -1.87 3.68 0.04
N ARG A 86 -1.49 3.21 -1.16
CA ARG A 86 -2.41 2.56 -2.11
C ARG A 86 -3.03 1.29 -1.50
N LEU A 87 -2.21 0.45 -0.87
CA LEU A 87 -2.67 -0.77 -0.21
C LEU A 87 -3.56 -0.46 1.00
N GLU A 88 -3.19 0.54 1.80
CA GLU A 88 -4.02 1.00 2.92
C GLU A 88 -5.40 1.45 2.43
N GLU A 89 -5.47 2.31 1.41
CA GLU A 89 -6.73 2.75 0.80
C GLU A 89 -7.56 1.60 0.22
N MET A 90 -6.90 0.55 -0.29
CA MET A 90 -7.57 -0.62 -0.89
C MET A 90 -8.11 -1.60 0.15
N TYR A 91 -7.39 -1.81 1.25
CA TYR A 91 -7.66 -2.87 2.22
C TYR A 91 -8.19 -2.37 3.57
N THR A 92 -8.32 -1.05 3.76
CA THR A 92 -8.88 -0.50 5.00
C THR A 92 -10.05 0.44 4.73
N LEU A 93 -11.01 0.41 5.64
CA LEU A 93 -12.11 1.35 5.72
C LEU A 93 -12.15 1.88 7.16
N ASP A 94 -12.12 3.21 7.33
CA ASP A 94 -12.08 3.88 8.64
C ASP A 94 -10.96 3.35 9.56
N GLY A 95 -9.78 3.07 8.97
CA GLY A 95 -8.60 2.57 9.69
C GLY A 95 -8.68 1.11 10.13
N LYS A 96 -9.70 0.38 9.70
CA LYS A 96 -9.87 -1.06 9.97
C LYS A 96 -9.74 -1.86 8.68
N LEU A 97 -9.14 -3.05 8.77
CA LEU A 97 -9.06 -3.96 7.63
C LEU A 97 -10.47 -4.34 7.16
N ILE A 98 -10.68 -4.33 5.85
CA ILE A 98 -11.92 -4.77 5.23
C ILE A 98 -12.00 -6.30 5.31
N LYS A 99 -13.16 -6.84 5.67
CA LYS A 99 -13.40 -8.28 5.65
C LYS A 99 -13.35 -8.82 4.21
N PRO A 100 -12.91 -10.07 4.00
CA PRO A 100 -12.99 -10.70 2.70
C PRO A 100 -14.43 -10.66 2.18
N GLN A 101 -14.61 -10.11 0.97
CA GLN A 101 -15.96 -9.98 0.36
C GLN A 101 -16.52 -11.32 -0.10
N ARG A 102 -15.63 -12.22 -0.52
CA ARG A 102 -16.01 -13.56 -0.97
C ARG A 102 -15.89 -14.55 0.18
N GLN A 103 -16.89 -15.41 0.31
CA GLN A 103 -16.84 -16.58 1.18
C GLN A 103 -15.87 -17.60 0.62
N ALA A 104 -14.83 -17.94 1.37
CA ALA A 104 -13.95 -19.06 1.06
C ALA A 104 -14.48 -20.36 1.70
N LYS A 105 -14.44 -21.45 0.94
CA LYS A 105 -14.86 -22.78 1.43
C LYS A 105 -13.69 -23.58 1.99
N CYS A 106 -12.53 -23.44 1.37
CA CYS A 106 -11.33 -24.18 1.76
C CYS A 106 -10.21 -23.20 2.07
N LEU A 107 -9.70 -23.27 3.30
CA LEU A 107 -8.60 -22.42 3.76
C LEU A 107 -7.30 -23.21 3.84
N SER A 108 -6.17 -22.58 3.51
CA SER A 108 -4.83 -23.03 3.84
C SER A 108 -4.21 -22.07 4.85
N ILE A 109 -3.62 -22.62 5.90
CA ILE A 109 -2.86 -21.88 6.90
C ILE A 109 -1.43 -22.36 6.82
N ASP A 110 -0.50 -21.46 6.51
CA ASP A 110 0.91 -21.77 6.43
C ASP A 110 1.78 -20.66 7.01
N GLU A 111 3.01 -21.03 7.38
CA GLU A 111 3.97 -20.15 8.02
C GLU A 111 5.14 -19.91 7.09
N PHE A 112 5.61 -18.67 7.04
CA PHE A 112 6.78 -18.31 6.27
C PHE A 112 7.70 -17.35 7.04
N LYS A 113 8.99 -17.36 6.68
CA LYS A 113 9.98 -16.48 7.29
C LYS A 113 10.02 -15.14 6.56
N LEU A 114 9.82 -14.04 7.29
CA LEU A 114 9.93 -12.68 6.75
C LEU A 114 11.37 -12.25 6.52
N HIS A 115 12.27 -12.60 7.46
CA HIS A 115 13.69 -12.22 7.43
C HIS A 115 14.58 -13.31 8.04
N ARG A 116 15.92 -13.14 7.90
CA ARG A 116 16.89 -13.92 8.66
C ARG A 116 16.70 -13.63 10.16
N GLY A 117 16.48 -14.67 10.95
CA GLY A 117 16.12 -14.60 12.37
C GLY A 117 14.75 -15.22 12.62
N HIS A 118 14.26 -15.14 13.87
CA HIS A 118 12.99 -15.75 14.29
C HIS A 118 11.77 -14.86 14.00
N GLN A 119 11.73 -14.19 12.84
CA GLN A 119 10.55 -13.41 12.43
C GLN A 119 9.74 -14.21 11.42
N ASP A 120 8.81 -14.96 11.95
CA ASP A 120 7.86 -15.73 11.14
C ASP A 120 6.57 -14.91 10.96
N ALA A 121 5.87 -15.19 9.89
CA ALA A 121 4.50 -14.73 9.66
C ALA A 121 3.63 -15.91 9.28
N THR A 122 2.38 -15.84 9.65
CA THR A 122 1.34 -16.78 9.22
C THR A 122 0.47 -16.11 8.17
N HIS A 123 0.17 -16.81 7.09
CA HIS A 123 -0.83 -16.40 6.13
C HIS A 123 -1.98 -17.40 6.06
N ILE A 124 -3.15 -16.89 5.70
CA ILE A 124 -4.36 -17.68 5.45
C ILE A 124 -4.79 -17.39 4.03
N ILE A 125 -4.94 -18.44 3.25
CA ILE A 125 -5.23 -18.38 1.81
C ILE A 125 -6.52 -19.11 1.52
N ASP A 126 -7.35 -18.54 0.63
CA ASP A 126 -8.40 -19.28 -0.05
C ASP A 126 -7.79 -20.22 -1.08
N ILE A 127 -7.89 -21.54 -0.86
CA ILE A 127 -7.29 -22.56 -1.73
C ILE A 127 -7.88 -22.52 -3.14
N GLU A 128 -9.16 -22.21 -3.28
CA GLU A 128 -9.84 -22.20 -4.59
C GLU A 128 -9.35 -21.07 -5.49
N THR A 129 -9.06 -19.90 -4.90
CA THR A 129 -8.68 -18.69 -5.67
C THR A 129 -7.20 -18.36 -5.60
N GLY A 130 -6.49 -18.90 -4.60
CA GLY A 130 -5.12 -18.51 -4.27
C GLY A 130 -5.00 -17.13 -3.61
N HIS A 131 -6.11 -16.48 -3.27
CA HIS A 131 -6.09 -15.17 -2.64
C HIS A 131 -5.69 -15.26 -1.19
N ILE A 132 -4.77 -14.38 -0.77
CA ILE A 132 -4.38 -14.22 0.62
C ILE A 132 -5.49 -13.44 1.33
N LEU A 133 -6.11 -14.06 2.34
CA LEU A 133 -7.17 -13.46 3.13
C LEU A 133 -6.65 -12.77 4.39
N TRP A 134 -5.51 -13.25 4.93
CA TRP A 134 -4.91 -12.73 6.15
C TRP A 134 -3.40 -12.94 6.16
N ILE A 135 -2.68 -11.96 6.69
CA ILE A 135 -1.25 -12.08 7.03
C ILE A 135 -1.03 -11.43 8.38
N ALA A 136 -0.37 -12.12 9.31
CA ALA A 136 0.04 -11.54 10.57
C ALA A 136 1.40 -12.09 11.03
N HIS A 137 2.09 -11.31 11.85
CA HIS A 137 3.36 -11.71 12.44
C HIS A 137 3.17 -12.85 13.46
N GLY A 138 4.07 -13.80 13.43
CA GLY A 138 4.16 -14.92 14.38
C GLY A 138 3.56 -16.22 13.87
N LYS A 139 3.77 -17.29 14.68
CA LYS A 139 3.26 -18.64 14.41
C LYS A 139 2.24 -19.12 15.45
N ARG A 140 1.82 -18.26 16.34
CA ARG A 140 0.96 -18.67 17.47
C ARG A 140 -0.47 -18.86 17.00
N LYS A 141 -1.19 -19.80 17.63
CA LYS A 141 -2.64 -19.97 17.47
C LYS A 141 -3.42 -18.67 17.55
N ARG A 142 -2.89 -17.67 18.26
CA ARG A 142 -3.47 -16.33 18.37
C ARG A 142 -3.69 -15.66 16.99
N VAL A 143 -2.79 -15.86 16.03
CA VAL A 143 -2.94 -15.30 14.67
C VAL A 143 -4.20 -15.83 13.98
N VAL A 144 -4.52 -17.11 14.19
CA VAL A 144 -5.73 -17.73 13.63
C VAL A 144 -6.98 -17.20 14.36
N TYR A 145 -6.91 -17.05 15.67
CA TYR A 145 -8.02 -16.47 16.43
C TYR A 145 -8.29 -15.00 16.03
N ASP A 146 -7.24 -14.22 15.80
CA ASP A 146 -7.37 -12.83 15.34
C ASP A 146 -8.05 -12.76 13.95
N PHE A 147 -7.78 -13.71 13.06
CA PHE A 147 -8.50 -13.85 11.80
C PHE A 147 -9.97 -14.21 12.01
N ILE A 148 -10.26 -15.20 12.84
CA ILE A 148 -11.65 -15.61 13.14
C ILE A 148 -12.43 -14.44 13.75
N GLU A 149 -11.82 -13.71 14.69
CA GLU A 149 -12.42 -12.50 15.28
C GLU A 149 -12.68 -11.42 14.23
N HIS A 150 -11.73 -11.24 13.28
CA HIS A 150 -11.84 -10.27 12.20
C HIS A 150 -12.99 -10.58 11.24
N VAL A 151 -13.10 -11.82 10.76
CA VAL A 151 -14.14 -12.21 9.79
C VAL A 151 -15.49 -12.46 10.47
N GLY A 152 -15.47 -12.99 11.69
CA GLY A 152 -16.65 -13.36 12.49
C GLY A 152 -17.11 -14.81 12.28
N LEU A 153 -17.83 -15.33 13.26
CA LEU A 153 -18.29 -16.72 13.26
C LEU A 153 -19.22 -17.03 12.09
N GLU A 154 -20.12 -16.12 11.74
CA GLU A 154 -21.03 -16.27 10.61
C GLU A 154 -20.27 -16.51 9.28
N TRP A 155 -19.16 -15.78 9.08
CA TRP A 155 -18.29 -16.00 7.92
C TRP A 155 -17.59 -17.36 8.01
N MET A 156 -17.15 -17.77 9.21
CA MET A 156 -16.48 -19.06 9.43
C MET A 156 -17.40 -20.25 9.22
N ASP A 157 -18.71 -20.12 9.43
CA ASP A 157 -19.71 -21.19 9.20
C ASP A 157 -19.76 -21.64 7.72
N GLY A 158 -19.31 -20.79 6.80
CA GLY A 158 -19.19 -21.13 5.38
C GLY A 158 -17.89 -21.86 5.02
N VAL A 159 -16.98 -22.07 5.97
CA VAL A 159 -15.70 -22.79 5.73
C VAL A 159 -15.93 -24.29 5.91
N GLU A 160 -15.72 -25.06 4.85
CA GLU A 160 -15.93 -26.52 4.81
C GLU A 160 -14.66 -27.28 5.24
N ALA A 161 -13.47 -26.76 4.94
CA ALA A 161 -12.20 -27.41 5.23
C ALA A 161 -11.07 -26.40 5.51
N VAL A 162 -10.15 -26.82 6.38
CA VAL A 162 -8.93 -26.09 6.70
C VAL A 162 -7.74 -27.03 6.58
N ALA A 163 -6.80 -26.70 5.69
CA ALA A 163 -5.51 -27.36 5.57
C ALA A 163 -4.46 -26.56 6.35
N SER A 164 -3.61 -27.24 7.12
CA SER A 164 -2.45 -26.61 7.77
C SER A 164 -1.25 -27.52 7.62
N ALA A 165 -0.07 -26.92 7.38
CA ALA A 165 1.17 -27.66 7.50
C ALA A 165 1.38 -28.03 8.98
N MET A 166 1.43 -29.32 9.28
CA MET A 166 1.81 -29.79 10.63
C MET A 166 3.34 -29.78 10.70
N ASN A 167 3.91 -28.85 11.44
CA ASN A 167 5.31 -28.85 11.87
C ASN A 167 5.39 -29.22 13.34
#